data_ee9bd6e79e9144a6e00dfaa2ce681172
#
_entry.id   ee9bd6e79e9144a6e00dfaa2ce681172
#
_cell.length_a   1.000
_cell.length_b   1.000
_cell.length_c   1.000
_cell.angle_alpha   90.00
_cell.angle_beta   90.00
_cell.angle_gamma   90.00
#
_symmetry.space_group_name_H-M   'P 1'
#
loop_
_entity.id
_entity.type
_entity.pdbx_description
1 polymer ?
#
loop_
_entity_poly.entity_id
_entity_poly.type
_entity_poly.pdbx_seq_one_letter_code
_entity_poly.pdbx_strand_id
1 'polypeptide(L)'
;MKLGVFTVLFQDKPLEEMLDYVKQAGVDAVEIGTGGNPGNAHCDIDVLLNSEDKRKEYLDKIHSRGLTISAFSCHDNPVSPDKKHAQDSHDIFIKTVRLAELMDVPVVNTFSGTPGSNEDSTYPNWPVTPWPTAYSDILEWQWEKKLIPYWKEQGQFAKDHGVKVGLELHAGFLVHTPYTMLKLREATNDAIGANLDPSHLWWQGIDPVAAIKILGKENAIHHFHAKDTYIDWDNVNMYGLTDMQPYSNVQTRAWTFRSVGYGHSAQEWSNIISALRTYGYDYVVSIEHEDPLMSVDEGFQAAVGNLKDVLIRDRPVDMWWA
;
A
#
# COMPACT_ATOMS: atom_id res chain seq x y z
N MET A 1 -7.79 -15.03 -6.60
CA MET A 1 -7.65 -13.68 -5.98
C MET A 1 -9.00 -12.99 -5.90
N LYS A 2 -9.19 -12.10 -4.92
CA LYS A 2 -10.40 -11.28 -4.75
C LYS A 2 -10.15 -9.86 -5.27
N LEU A 3 -11.20 -9.21 -5.76
CA LEU A 3 -11.18 -7.79 -6.07
C LEU A 3 -11.47 -6.98 -4.81
N GLY A 4 -10.60 -6.07 -4.47
CA GLY A 4 -10.75 -5.17 -3.33
C GLY A 4 -10.78 -3.70 -3.72
N VAL A 5 -11.06 -2.86 -2.74
CA VAL A 5 -10.94 -1.40 -2.88
C VAL A 5 -10.50 -0.78 -1.56
N PHE A 6 -9.62 0.20 -1.64
CA PHE A 6 -9.25 1.06 -0.52
C PHE A 6 -10.33 2.13 -0.33
N THR A 7 -11.03 2.08 0.80
CA THR A 7 -12.24 2.88 1.03
C THR A 7 -11.98 4.38 1.24
N VAL A 8 -10.71 4.78 1.30
CA VAL A 8 -10.30 6.20 1.33
C VAL A 8 -10.91 7.01 0.17
N LEU A 9 -11.23 6.35 -0.93
CA LEU A 9 -11.88 6.96 -2.11
C LEU A 9 -13.28 7.54 -1.80
N PHE A 10 -13.95 7.04 -0.78
CA PHE A 10 -15.36 7.29 -0.49
C PHE A 10 -15.56 7.89 0.91
N GLN A 11 -14.63 8.70 1.39
CA GLN A 11 -14.70 9.32 2.73
C GLN A 11 -15.92 10.23 2.94
N ASP A 12 -16.51 10.71 1.85
CA ASP A 12 -17.72 11.52 1.84
C ASP A 12 -19.00 10.70 2.05
N LYS A 13 -18.95 9.36 1.92
CA LYS A 13 -20.09 8.46 2.10
C LYS A 13 -20.08 7.85 3.50
N PRO A 14 -21.24 7.70 4.15
CA PRO A 14 -21.37 6.86 5.34
C PRO A 14 -20.94 5.40 5.05
N LEU A 15 -20.43 4.70 6.07
CA LEU A 15 -19.93 3.32 5.95
C LEU A 15 -20.88 2.41 5.17
N GLU A 16 -22.15 2.36 5.54
CA GLU A 16 -23.12 1.41 4.94
C GLU A 16 -23.41 1.76 3.47
N GLU A 17 -23.53 3.04 3.15
CA GLU A 17 -23.70 3.50 1.77
C GLU A 17 -22.48 3.15 0.90
N MET A 18 -21.28 3.36 1.43
CA MET A 18 -20.04 2.98 0.76
C MET A 18 -19.99 1.46 0.53
N LEU A 19 -20.31 0.65 1.55
CA LEU A 19 -20.31 -0.82 1.43
C LEU A 19 -21.33 -1.31 0.38
N ASP A 20 -22.52 -0.73 0.34
CA ASP A 20 -23.53 -1.06 -0.66
C ASP A 20 -23.06 -0.69 -2.07
N TYR A 21 -22.46 0.49 -2.22
CA TYR A 21 -21.92 0.97 -3.50
C TYR A 21 -20.81 0.06 -4.06
N VAL A 22 -19.80 -0.25 -3.25
CA VAL A 22 -18.70 -1.09 -3.72
C VAL A 22 -19.14 -2.54 -3.96
N LYS A 23 -20.10 -3.04 -3.17
CA LYS A 23 -20.70 -4.36 -3.42
C LYS A 23 -21.46 -4.41 -4.73
N GLN A 24 -22.24 -3.39 -5.05
CA GLN A 24 -22.95 -3.29 -6.32
C GLN A 24 -21.99 -3.26 -7.51
N ALA A 25 -20.83 -2.62 -7.36
CA ALA A 25 -19.76 -2.65 -8.37
C ALA A 25 -19.11 -4.04 -8.52
N GLY A 26 -19.34 -4.98 -7.60
CA GLY A 26 -18.82 -6.35 -7.64
C GLY A 26 -17.47 -6.53 -6.98
N VAL A 27 -17.16 -5.70 -5.99
CA VAL A 27 -16.01 -5.84 -5.10
C VAL A 27 -16.26 -6.97 -4.09
N ASP A 28 -15.21 -7.68 -3.70
CA ASP A 28 -15.25 -8.81 -2.76
C ASP A 28 -14.68 -8.44 -1.38
N ALA A 29 -13.81 -7.41 -1.33
CA ALA A 29 -13.11 -7.02 -0.11
C ALA A 29 -12.91 -5.51 -0.02
N VAL A 30 -12.83 -5.00 1.21
CA VAL A 30 -12.54 -3.60 1.50
C VAL A 30 -11.26 -3.48 2.31
N GLU A 31 -10.45 -2.48 1.99
CA GLU A 31 -9.34 -2.02 2.78
C GLU A 31 -9.76 -0.71 3.47
N ILE A 32 -9.56 -0.62 4.78
CA ILE A 32 -10.20 0.44 5.58
C ILE A 32 -9.13 1.29 6.28
N GLY A 33 -9.19 2.60 6.07
CA GLY A 33 -8.36 3.58 6.77
C GLY A 33 -8.74 3.65 8.26
N THR A 34 -7.72 3.62 9.13
CA THR A 34 -7.86 3.68 10.59
C THR A 34 -7.25 4.92 11.21
N GLY A 35 -6.58 5.74 10.41
CA GLY A 35 -5.90 6.97 10.80
C GLY A 35 -4.69 7.26 9.91
N GLY A 36 -3.86 8.24 10.28
CA GLY A 36 -2.78 8.73 9.43
C GLY A 36 -3.29 9.44 8.17
N ASN A 37 -2.54 9.35 7.08
CA ASN A 37 -2.92 9.97 5.80
C ASN A 37 -4.27 9.47 5.24
N PRO A 38 -4.62 8.17 5.35
CA PRO A 38 -5.92 7.68 4.89
C PRO A 38 -7.12 8.22 5.66
N GLY A 39 -6.90 8.80 6.85
CA GLY A 39 -8.00 9.15 7.75
C GLY A 39 -8.74 7.92 8.28
N ASN A 40 -9.87 8.15 8.92
CA ASN A 40 -10.65 7.12 9.62
C ASN A 40 -12.17 7.27 9.41
N ALA A 41 -12.59 7.82 8.29
CA ALA A 41 -14.00 8.14 8.01
C ALA A 41 -14.94 6.92 8.16
N HIS A 42 -14.43 5.72 7.90
CA HIS A 42 -15.19 4.48 7.99
C HIS A 42 -14.84 3.62 9.21
N CYS A 43 -13.95 4.07 10.10
CA CYS A 43 -13.48 3.28 11.24
C CYS A 43 -13.21 4.17 12.47
N ASP A 44 -14.11 4.15 13.43
CA ASP A 44 -13.84 4.72 14.76
C ASP A 44 -13.04 3.70 15.56
N ILE A 45 -11.71 3.80 15.45
CA ILE A 45 -10.78 2.83 16.04
C ILE A 45 -10.89 2.78 17.56
N ASP A 46 -11.14 3.91 18.23
CA ASP A 46 -11.22 3.96 19.69
C ASP A 46 -12.52 3.30 20.20
N VAL A 47 -13.62 3.47 19.50
CA VAL A 47 -14.87 2.76 19.79
C VAL A 47 -14.71 1.25 19.58
N LEU A 48 -14.10 0.85 18.46
CA LEU A 48 -13.93 -0.57 18.12
C LEU A 48 -12.95 -1.27 19.04
N LEU A 49 -11.87 -0.64 19.48
CA LEU A 49 -10.93 -1.22 20.44
C LEU A 49 -11.59 -1.50 21.81
N ASN A 50 -12.52 -0.63 22.24
CA ASN A 50 -13.09 -0.68 23.58
C ASN A 50 -14.40 -1.46 23.70
N SER A 51 -15.00 -1.94 22.59
CA SER A 51 -16.32 -2.60 22.63
C SER A 51 -16.39 -3.79 21.67
N GLU A 52 -16.52 -4.99 22.24
CA GLU A 52 -16.74 -6.22 21.47
C GLU A 52 -18.07 -6.18 20.71
N ASP A 53 -19.14 -5.65 21.32
CA ASP A 53 -20.44 -5.53 20.66
C ASP A 53 -20.36 -4.61 19.44
N LYS A 54 -19.58 -3.51 19.52
CA LYS A 54 -19.38 -2.61 18.40
C LYS A 54 -18.54 -3.25 17.29
N ARG A 55 -17.53 -4.06 17.64
CA ARG A 55 -16.81 -4.85 16.63
C ARG A 55 -17.71 -5.84 15.92
N LYS A 56 -18.55 -6.55 16.66
CA LYS A 56 -19.56 -7.46 16.08
C LYS A 56 -20.51 -6.73 15.12
N GLU A 57 -21.12 -5.64 15.59
CA GLU A 57 -22.01 -4.81 14.76
C GLU A 57 -21.32 -4.35 13.48
N TYR A 58 -20.07 -3.90 13.59
CA TYR A 58 -19.27 -3.43 12.46
C TYR A 58 -18.97 -4.56 11.46
N LEU A 59 -18.54 -5.71 11.94
CA LEU A 59 -18.28 -6.89 11.10
C LEU A 59 -19.56 -7.40 10.44
N ASP A 60 -20.69 -7.41 11.14
CA ASP A 60 -21.99 -7.82 10.60
C ASP A 60 -22.43 -6.93 9.43
N LYS A 61 -22.19 -5.61 9.51
CA LYS A 61 -22.45 -4.68 8.39
C LYS A 61 -21.66 -5.06 7.13
N ILE A 62 -20.43 -5.50 7.27
CA ILE A 62 -19.55 -5.88 6.16
C ILE A 62 -19.91 -7.29 5.66
N HIS A 63 -19.98 -8.25 6.56
CA HIS A 63 -20.17 -9.67 6.22
C HIS A 63 -21.57 -9.96 5.66
N SER A 64 -22.61 -9.28 6.14
CA SER A 64 -23.98 -9.41 5.62
C SER A 64 -24.09 -9.06 4.13
N ARG A 65 -23.17 -8.24 3.61
CA ARG A 65 -23.04 -7.90 2.20
C ARG A 65 -22.14 -8.87 1.42
N GLY A 66 -21.60 -9.90 2.07
CA GLY A 66 -20.64 -10.81 1.48
C GLY A 66 -19.31 -10.14 1.14
N LEU A 67 -18.95 -9.10 1.89
CA LEU A 67 -17.63 -8.45 1.82
C LEU A 67 -16.74 -8.97 2.95
N THR A 68 -15.41 -8.82 2.78
CA THR A 68 -14.43 -9.08 3.83
C THR A 68 -13.50 -7.88 3.98
N ILE A 69 -12.89 -7.70 5.16
CA ILE A 69 -11.82 -6.71 5.33
C ILE A 69 -10.52 -7.35 4.86
N SER A 70 -9.83 -6.73 3.89
CA SER A 70 -8.53 -7.21 3.41
C SER A 70 -7.36 -6.70 4.24
N ALA A 71 -7.43 -5.46 4.66
CA ALA A 71 -6.41 -4.82 5.48
C ALA A 71 -7.01 -3.63 6.22
N PHE A 72 -6.37 -3.27 7.33
CA PHE A 72 -6.45 -1.93 7.88
C PHE A 72 -5.26 -1.10 7.42
N SER A 73 -5.46 0.19 7.19
CA SER A 73 -4.46 1.08 6.61
C SER A 73 -4.28 2.35 7.42
N CYS A 74 -3.02 2.58 7.82
CA CYS A 74 -2.61 3.74 8.61
C CYS A 74 -1.30 4.34 8.06
N HIS A 75 -1.26 4.56 6.74
CA HIS A 75 -0.09 5.10 6.04
C HIS A 75 0.34 6.43 6.65
N ASP A 76 1.56 6.45 7.21
CA ASP A 76 2.12 7.65 7.82
C ASP A 76 3.65 7.49 8.03
N ASN A 77 4.31 8.45 8.71
CA ASN A 77 5.75 8.48 8.92
C ASN A 77 6.14 8.29 10.40
N PRO A 78 6.22 7.03 10.90
CA PRO A 78 6.52 6.77 12.31
C PRO A 78 7.96 7.06 12.73
N VAL A 79 8.86 7.36 11.78
CA VAL A 79 10.25 7.78 12.03
C VAL A 79 10.49 9.22 11.61
N SER A 80 9.42 10.01 11.49
CA SER A 80 9.50 11.43 11.17
C SER A 80 10.47 12.17 12.09
N PRO A 81 11.24 13.14 11.57
CA PRO A 81 12.05 14.02 12.41
C PRO A 81 11.19 14.97 13.28
N ASP A 82 9.95 15.25 12.88
CA ASP A 82 8.94 15.83 13.77
C ASP A 82 8.50 14.78 14.80
N LYS A 83 8.95 14.94 16.03
CA LYS A 83 8.72 13.98 17.13
C LYS A 83 7.24 13.80 17.45
N LYS A 84 6.44 14.87 17.32
CA LYS A 84 4.99 14.76 17.59
C LYS A 84 4.34 13.94 16.47
N HIS A 85 4.64 14.23 15.22
CA HIS A 85 4.14 13.47 14.09
C HIS A 85 4.56 11.99 14.15
N ALA A 86 5.83 11.72 14.48
CA ALA A 86 6.31 10.35 14.66
C ALA A 86 5.54 9.60 15.76
N GLN A 87 5.26 10.26 16.90
CA GLN A 87 4.51 9.66 18.00
C GLN A 87 3.04 9.41 17.61
N ASP A 88 2.39 10.39 16.98
CA ASP A 88 1.00 10.24 16.50
C ASP A 88 0.89 9.07 15.49
N SER A 89 1.85 8.97 14.56
CA SER A 89 1.95 7.87 13.59
C SER A 89 2.18 6.51 14.26
N HIS A 90 3.05 6.47 15.28
CA HIS A 90 3.30 5.28 16.07
C HIS A 90 2.04 4.82 16.84
N ASP A 91 1.38 5.75 17.53
CA ASP A 91 0.20 5.45 18.34
C ASP A 91 -0.94 4.88 17.50
N ILE A 92 -1.18 5.43 16.30
CA ILE A 92 -2.20 4.89 15.41
C ILE A 92 -1.80 3.50 14.87
N PHE A 93 -0.53 3.27 14.55
CA PHE A 93 -0.06 1.95 14.13
C PHE A 93 -0.29 0.88 15.21
N ILE A 94 0.07 1.17 16.47
CA ILE A 94 -0.16 0.26 17.61
C ILE A 94 -1.64 -0.06 17.79
N LYS A 95 -2.50 0.97 17.73
CA LYS A 95 -3.96 0.80 17.83
C LYS A 95 -4.48 -0.06 16.67
N THR A 96 -3.99 0.19 15.46
CA THR A 96 -4.41 -0.53 14.25
C THR A 96 -4.04 -2.01 14.30
N VAL A 97 -2.82 -2.35 14.73
CA VAL A 97 -2.40 -3.76 14.91
C VAL A 97 -3.27 -4.47 15.95
N ARG A 98 -3.55 -3.83 17.10
CA ARG A 98 -4.45 -4.40 18.11
C ARG A 98 -5.87 -4.60 17.60
N LEU A 99 -6.39 -3.65 16.82
CA LEU A 99 -7.71 -3.78 16.23
C LEU A 99 -7.72 -4.91 15.19
N ALA A 100 -6.67 -5.04 14.40
CA ALA A 100 -6.51 -6.11 13.40
C ALA A 100 -6.56 -7.50 14.06
N GLU A 101 -5.85 -7.71 15.17
CA GLU A 101 -5.93 -8.93 15.98
C GLU A 101 -7.36 -9.19 16.47
N LEU A 102 -8.01 -8.19 17.09
CA LEU A 102 -9.36 -8.34 17.66
C LEU A 102 -10.46 -8.60 16.62
N MET A 103 -10.21 -8.31 15.36
CA MET A 103 -11.15 -8.44 14.25
C MET A 103 -10.73 -9.49 13.20
N ASP A 104 -9.69 -10.27 13.48
CA ASP A 104 -9.12 -11.27 12.55
C ASP A 104 -8.76 -10.69 11.17
N VAL A 105 -8.29 -9.43 11.14
CA VAL A 105 -7.81 -8.79 9.91
C VAL A 105 -6.32 -9.09 9.76
N PRO A 106 -5.91 -9.79 8.68
CA PRO A 106 -4.56 -10.38 8.64
C PRO A 106 -3.45 -9.39 8.32
N VAL A 107 -3.76 -8.20 7.80
CA VAL A 107 -2.76 -7.25 7.30
C VAL A 107 -3.05 -5.84 7.79
N VAL A 108 -1.97 -5.14 8.18
CA VAL A 108 -1.95 -3.69 8.39
C VAL A 108 -1.00 -3.06 7.38
N ASN A 109 -1.53 -2.18 6.54
CA ASN A 109 -0.77 -1.43 5.55
C ASN A 109 -0.32 -0.08 6.10
N THR A 110 0.94 0.29 5.81
CA THR A 110 1.51 1.58 6.19
C THR A 110 2.76 1.91 5.36
N PHE A 111 3.38 3.08 5.59
CA PHE A 111 4.68 3.42 5.02
C PHE A 111 5.82 3.03 5.96
N SER A 112 7.00 2.78 5.41
CA SER A 112 8.20 2.50 6.21
C SER A 112 8.67 3.70 7.04
N GLY A 113 8.42 4.88 6.54
CA GLY A 113 8.86 6.15 7.09
C GLY A 113 10.16 6.68 6.47
N THR A 114 10.39 7.98 6.68
CA THR A 114 11.56 8.72 6.23
C THR A 114 12.03 9.64 7.35
N PRO A 115 13.20 9.38 7.95
CA PRO A 115 13.82 10.27 8.93
C PRO A 115 14.38 11.55 8.30
N GLY A 116 14.89 12.46 9.13
CA GLY A 116 15.72 13.56 8.69
C GLY A 116 17.16 13.13 8.38
N SER A 117 18.05 14.11 8.22
CA SER A 117 19.48 13.87 7.95
C SER A 117 20.29 13.56 9.21
N ASN A 118 19.79 13.95 10.39
CA ASN A 118 20.41 13.77 11.71
C ASN A 118 19.37 13.98 12.83
N GLU A 119 19.79 13.89 14.09
CA GLU A 119 18.89 14.02 15.26
C GLU A 119 18.23 15.41 15.40
N ASP A 120 18.85 16.47 14.87
CA ASP A 120 18.39 17.85 14.96
C ASP A 120 17.49 18.27 13.77
N SER A 121 17.28 17.35 12.83
CA SER A 121 16.44 17.61 11.64
C SER A 121 14.98 17.83 12.04
N THR A 122 14.31 18.76 11.33
CA THR A 122 12.88 19.05 11.48
C THR A 122 12.05 18.60 10.27
N TYR A 123 12.72 18.31 9.15
CA TYR A 123 12.09 17.83 7.91
C TYR A 123 12.67 16.50 7.49
N PRO A 124 11.85 15.61 6.88
CA PRO A 124 12.34 14.36 6.32
C PRO A 124 13.32 14.62 5.18
N ASN A 125 14.27 13.75 5.00
CA ASN A 125 15.21 13.76 3.88
C ASN A 125 15.27 12.40 3.22
N TRP A 126 15.00 12.34 1.92
CA TRP A 126 15.09 11.13 1.11
C TRP A 126 16.24 11.22 0.11
N PRO A 127 17.46 10.73 0.45
CA PRO A 127 18.59 10.73 -0.47
C PRO A 127 18.32 9.85 -1.69
N VAL A 128 18.52 10.40 -2.90
CA VAL A 128 18.28 9.70 -4.18
C VAL A 128 19.55 9.44 -4.97
N THR A 129 20.71 9.89 -4.47
CA THR A 129 22.01 9.72 -5.11
C THR A 129 23.08 9.47 -4.06
N PRO A 130 24.10 8.61 -4.36
CA PRO A 130 25.17 8.31 -3.41
C PRO A 130 26.27 9.38 -3.35
N TRP A 131 26.22 10.42 -4.20
CA TRP A 131 27.22 11.48 -4.24
C TRP A 131 26.58 12.87 -4.19
N PRO A 132 27.11 13.82 -3.40
CA PRO A 132 28.27 13.72 -2.50
C PRO A 132 28.14 12.63 -1.43
N THR A 133 29.27 12.11 -0.92
CA THR A 133 29.31 11.00 0.06
C THR A 133 28.45 11.22 1.30
N ALA A 134 28.23 12.49 1.69
CA ALA A 134 27.33 12.85 2.77
C ALA A 134 25.91 12.28 2.60
N TYR A 135 25.43 12.07 1.38
CA TYR A 135 24.12 11.41 1.16
C TYR A 135 24.14 9.93 1.52
N SER A 136 25.24 9.24 1.24
CA SER A 136 25.42 7.84 1.66
C SER A 136 25.51 7.74 3.18
N ASP A 137 26.25 8.65 3.83
CA ASP A 137 26.38 8.69 5.29
C ASP A 137 25.01 8.96 5.97
N ILE A 138 24.23 9.88 5.41
CA ILE A 138 22.84 10.15 5.86
C ILE A 138 21.98 8.88 5.72
N LEU A 139 22.02 8.23 4.55
CA LEU A 139 21.23 7.03 4.30
C LEU A 139 21.58 5.89 5.25
N GLU A 140 22.88 5.66 5.50
CA GLU A 140 23.34 4.67 6.47
C GLU A 140 22.81 4.98 7.87
N TRP A 141 22.96 6.23 8.32
CA TRP A 141 22.44 6.67 9.62
C TRP A 141 20.92 6.48 9.74
N GLN A 142 20.16 6.83 8.69
CA GLN A 142 18.70 6.65 8.65
C GLN A 142 18.29 5.18 8.83
N TRP A 143 18.99 4.27 8.14
CA TRP A 143 18.74 2.84 8.23
C TRP A 143 19.13 2.28 9.60
N GLU A 144 20.37 2.51 10.02
CA GLU A 144 20.94 1.86 11.20
C GLU A 144 20.45 2.47 12.53
N LYS A 145 20.13 3.75 12.55
CA LYS A 145 19.77 4.46 13.80
C LYS A 145 18.28 4.72 13.95
N LYS A 146 17.51 4.69 12.86
CA LYS A 146 16.08 5.03 12.88
C LYS A 146 15.21 3.87 12.39
N LEU A 147 15.36 3.46 11.13
CA LEU A 147 14.42 2.57 10.48
C LEU A 147 14.47 1.14 11.04
N ILE A 148 15.67 0.53 11.04
CA ILE A 148 15.84 -0.86 11.53
C ILE A 148 15.46 -0.99 13.01
N PRO A 149 15.92 -0.12 13.93
CA PRO A 149 15.51 -0.21 15.33
C PRO A 149 13.99 -0.13 15.52
N TYR A 150 13.33 0.81 14.83
CA TYR A 150 11.88 0.96 14.89
C TYR A 150 11.15 -0.30 14.39
N TRP A 151 11.45 -0.75 13.17
CA TRP A 151 10.75 -1.89 12.59
C TRP A 151 11.12 -3.23 13.21
N LYS A 152 12.29 -3.34 13.85
CA LYS A 152 12.63 -4.54 14.62
C LYS A 152 11.70 -4.72 15.82
N GLU A 153 11.38 -3.63 16.51
CA GLU A 153 10.42 -3.64 17.61
C GLU A 153 8.98 -3.79 17.12
N GLN A 154 8.55 -2.95 16.15
CA GLN A 154 7.17 -2.95 15.69
C GLN A 154 6.83 -4.16 14.82
N GLY A 155 7.77 -4.70 14.06
CA GLY A 155 7.60 -5.96 13.36
C GLY A 155 7.43 -7.15 14.31
N GLN A 156 8.15 -7.16 15.45
CA GLN A 156 7.96 -8.18 16.47
C GLN A 156 6.60 -8.02 17.16
N PHE A 157 6.22 -6.77 17.49
CA PHE A 157 4.89 -6.48 18.03
C PHE A 157 3.77 -6.98 17.12
N ALA A 158 3.82 -6.68 15.82
CA ALA A 158 2.83 -7.17 14.88
C ALA A 158 2.81 -8.70 14.80
N LYS A 159 3.98 -9.35 14.78
CA LYS A 159 4.12 -10.81 14.77
C LYS A 159 3.50 -11.46 16.00
N ASP A 160 3.69 -10.88 17.19
CA ASP A 160 3.15 -11.37 18.46
C ASP A 160 1.61 -11.28 18.50
N HIS A 161 1.02 -10.36 17.71
CA HIS A 161 -0.43 -10.19 17.53
C HIS A 161 -0.97 -10.99 16.31
N GLY A 162 -0.14 -11.79 15.63
CA GLY A 162 -0.56 -12.57 14.46
C GLY A 162 -0.86 -11.73 13.20
N VAL A 163 -0.41 -10.47 13.17
CA VAL A 163 -0.68 -9.51 12.11
C VAL A 163 0.54 -9.34 11.21
N LYS A 164 0.33 -9.32 9.89
CA LYS A 164 1.33 -8.96 8.89
C LYS A 164 1.33 -7.46 8.65
N VAL A 165 2.50 -6.88 8.43
CA VAL A 165 2.65 -5.48 8.05
C VAL A 165 2.98 -5.41 6.57
N GLY A 166 2.10 -4.77 5.79
CA GLY A 166 2.32 -4.43 4.39
C GLY A 166 2.93 -3.04 4.27
N LEU A 167 4.25 -2.96 4.10
CA LEU A 167 4.90 -1.67 3.82
C LEU A 167 4.76 -1.35 2.35
N GLU A 168 4.13 -0.23 2.04
CA GLU A 168 4.01 0.21 0.66
C GLU A 168 5.37 0.64 0.10
N LEU A 169 5.71 0.09 -1.08
CA LEU A 169 6.95 0.42 -1.78
C LEU A 169 6.83 1.79 -2.45
N HIS A 170 6.84 2.84 -1.64
CA HIS A 170 6.58 4.20 -2.08
C HIS A 170 7.87 5.04 -2.08
N ALA A 171 8.23 5.64 -3.22
CA ALA A 171 9.34 6.58 -3.28
C ALA A 171 9.06 7.82 -2.41
N GLY A 172 10.10 8.34 -1.78
CA GLY A 172 9.96 9.32 -0.69
C GLY A 172 10.06 8.67 0.69
N PHE A 173 9.92 7.34 0.77
CA PHE A 173 10.17 6.56 1.97
C PHE A 173 11.39 5.64 1.80
N LEU A 174 11.98 5.16 2.90
CA LEU A 174 13.22 4.39 2.83
C LEU A 174 13.03 2.99 2.22
N VAL A 175 11.83 2.40 2.36
CA VAL A 175 11.48 1.16 1.67
C VAL A 175 10.65 1.50 0.44
N HIS A 176 11.28 1.50 -0.73
CA HIS A 176 10.65 1.89 -1.98
C HIS A 176 10.98 0.98 -3.17
N THR A 177 11.80 -0.05 -2.95
CA THR A 177 12.20 -1.01 -3.97
C THR A 177 12.15 -2.44 -3.41
N PRO A 178 12.12 -3.49 -4.25
CA PRO A 178 12.24 -4.87 -3.78
C PRO A 178 13.49 -5.10 -2.93
N TYR A 179 14.62 -4.49 -3.30
CA TYR A 179 15.86 -4.59 -2.53
C TYR A 179 15.71 -4.00 -1.12
N THR A 180 15.18 -2.77 -0.99
CA THR A 180 15.02 -2.12 0.31
C THR A 180 14.00 -2.85 1.18
N MET A 181 12.98 -3.46 0.58
CA MET A 181 12.02 -4.31 1.30
C MET A 181 12.69 -5.55 1.88
N LEU A 182 13.45 -6.28 1.08
CA LEU A 182 14.14 -7.47 1.56
C LEU A 182 15.23 -7.15 2.58
N LYS A 183 15.95 -6.04 2.41
CA LYS A 183 16.92 -5.54 3.39
C LYS A 183 16.27 -5.31 4.77
N LEU A 184 15.10 -4.65 4.81
CA LEU A 184 14.41 -4.41 6.08
C LEU A 184 13.87 -5.72 6.67
N ARG A 185 13.27 -6.58 5.84
CA ARG A 185 12.73 -7.87 6.27
C ARG A 185 13.81 -8.78 6.87
N GLU A 186 14.99 -8.85 6.26
CA GLU A 186 16.15 -9.59 6.78
C GLU A 186 16.63 -9.05 8.15
N ALA A 187 16.65 -7.73 8.30
CA ALA A 187 17.04 -7.06 9.54
C ALA A 187 16.00 -7.17 10.67
N THR A 188 14.77 -7.57 10.35
CA THR A 188 13.62 -7.60 11.28
C THR A 188 13.03 -9.00 11.39
N ASN A 189 11.91 -9.29 10.73
CA ASN A 189 11.27 -10.60 10.69
C ASN A 189 10.26 -10.72 9.52
N ASP A 190 9.63 -11.90 9.39
CA ASP A 190 8.72 -12.26 8.31
C ASP A 190 7.31 -11.66 8.43
N ALA A 191 6.95 -11.02 9.53
CA ALA A 191 5.72 -10.22 9.61
C ALA A 191 5.82 -8.95 8.75
N ILE A 192 7.03 -8.45 8.48
CA ILE A 192 7.27 -7.31 7.59
C ILE A 192 7.30 -7.81 6.14
N GLY A 193 6.50 -7.20 5.27
CA GLY A 193 6.46 -7.48 3.83
C GLY A 193 5.87 -6.30 3.07
N ALA A 194 5.69 -6.48 1.77
CA ALA A 194 5.23 -5.41 0.89
C ALA A 194 3.69 -5.34 0.84
N ASN A 195 3.15 -4.14 0.94
CA ASN A 195 2.00 -3.75 0.16
C ASN A 195 2.54 -3.27 -1.19
N LEU A 196 2.41 -4.10 -2.23
CA LEU A 196 3.04 -3.82 -3.51
C LEU A 196 2.10 -2.98 -4.36
N ASP A 197 2.51 -1.75 -4.65
CA ASP A 197 1.83 -0.85 -5.57
C ASP A 197 2.69 -0.67 -6.84
N PRO A 198 2.26 -1.18 -8.00
CA PRO A 198 3.02 -1.06 -9.25
C PRO A 198 3.15 0.39 -9.71
N SER A 199 2.21 1.28 -9.33
CA SER A 199 2.25 2.67 -9.76
C SER A 199 3.52 3.40 -9.33
N HIS A 200 4.02 3.07 -8.14
CA HIS A 200 5.26 3.63 -7.62
C HIS A 200 6.52 2.99 -8.20
N LEU A 201 6.40 1.77 -8.75
CA LEU A 201 7.54 1.07 -9.36
C LEU A 201 7.82 1.58 -10.78
N TRP A 202 6.79 1.73 -11.59
CA TRP A 202 6.96 2.12 -13.00
C TRP A 202 7.75 3.41 -13.20
N TRP A 203 7.40 4.47 -12.48
CA TRP A 203 8.12 5.73 -12.63
C TRP A 203 9.52 5.72 -11.98
N GLN A 204 9.82 4.73 -11.14
CA GLN A 204 11.19 4.46 -10.68
C GLN A 204 12.00 3.62 -11.68
N GLY A 205 11.41 3.21 -12.82
CA GLY A 205 12.05 2.35 -13.82
C GLY A 205 12.09 0.88 -13.41
N ILE A 206 11.24 0.45 -12.48
CA ILE A 206 11.17 -0.94 -12.00
C ILE A 206 9.99 -1.63 -12.67
N ASP A 207 10.24 -2.78 -13.31
CA ASP A 207 9.20 -3.66 -13.83
C ASP A 207 8.45 -4.35 -12.66
N PRO A 208 7.12 -4.13 -12.49
CA PRO A 208 6.35 -4.77 -11.44
C PRO A 208 6.35 -6.29 -11.49
N VAL A 209 6.41 -6.90 -12.68
CA VAL A 209 6.50 -8.36 -12.83
C VAL A 209 7.81 -8.88 -12.26
N ALA A 210 8.91 -8.18 -12.51
CA ALA A 210 10.21 -8.52 -11.91
C ALA A 210 10.19 -8.34 -10.39
N ALA A 211 9.61 -7.27 -9.89
CA ALA A 211 9.45 -7.02 -8.45
C ALA A 211 8.62 -8.13 -7.77
N ILE A 212 7.50 -8.54 -8.37
CA ILE A 212 6.66 -9.65 -7.89
C ILE A 212 7.45 -10.96 -7.81
N LYS A 213 8.26 -11.26 -8.85
CA LYS A 213 9.11 -12.46 -8.86
C LYS A 213 10.15 -12.46 -7.74
N ILE A 214 10.76 -11.31 -7.48
CA ILE A 214 11.76 -11.15 -6.41
C ILE A 214 11.11 -11.33 -5.04
N LEU A 215 10.06 -10.57 -4.76
CA LEU A 215 9.40 -10.56 -3.45
C LEU A 215 8.58 -11.84 -3.19
N GLY A 216 7.94 -12.39 -4.21
CA GLY A 216 7.10 -13.58 -4.07
C GLY A 216 7.91 -14.83 -3.73
N LYS A 217 9.14 -14.98 -4.24
CA LYS A 217 10.05 -16.07 -3.86
C LYS A 217 10.34 -16.11 -2.35
N GLU A 218 10.32 -14.94 -1.71
CA GLU A 218 10.57 -14.76 -0.28
C GLU A 218 9.26 -14.70 0.54
N ASN A 219 8.09 -14.95 -0.08
CA ASN A 219 6.76 -14.77 0.52
C ASN A 219 6.61 -13.37 1.16
N ALA A 220 7.17 -12.34 0.53
CA ALA A 220 7.27 -11.00 1.05
C ALA A 220 6.19 -10.03 0.49
N ILE A 221 5.17 -10.52 -0.21
CA ILE A 221 4.02 -9.72 -0.64
C ILE A 221 2.85 -10.03 0.30
N HIS A 222 2.47 -9.06 1.13
CA HIS A 222 1.39 -9.22 2.10
C HIS A 222 0.07 -8.62 1.64
N HIS A 223 0.13 -7.57 0.83
CA HIS A 223 -1.02 -6.93 0.20
C HIS A 223 -0.62 -6.38 -1.17
N PHE A 224 -1.61 -5.98 -1.98
CA PHE A 224 -1.37 -5.45 -3.32
C PHE A 224 -2.35 -4.32 -3.62
N HIS A 225 -1.83 -3.13 -3.96
CA HIS A 225 -2.61 -2.04 -4.51
C HIS A 225 -2.65 -2.09 -6.03
N ALA A 226 -3.83 -1.89 -6.59
CA ALA A 226 -4.03 -1.76 -8.02
C ALA A 226 -4.23 -0.28 -8.37
N LYS A 227 -3.14 0.37 -8.65
CA LYS A 227 -3.04 1.75 -9.14
C LYS A 227 -2.10 1.77 -10.33
N ASP A 228 -2.42 2.56 -11.34
CA ASP A 228 -1.65 2.64 -12.59
C ASP A 228 -0.85 3.96 -12.64
N THR A 229 0.08 4.04 -13.57
CA THR A 229 0.89 5.24 -13.83
C THR A 229 1.11 5.41 -15.32
N TYR A 230 0.87 6.60 -15.84
CA TYR A 230 1.30 7.00 -17.17
C TYR A 230 2.62 7.76 -17.08
N ILE A 231 3.57 7.42 -17.94
CA ILE A 231 4.86 8.11 -18.08
C ILE A 231 4.85 8.89 -19.38
N ASP A 232 5.00 10.21 -19.27
CA ASP A 232 5.15 11.12 -20.40
C ASP A 232 6.64 11.26 -20.75
N TRP A 233 7.09 10.54 -21.75
CA TRP A 233 8.51 10.52 -22.12
C TRP A 233 9.02 11.86 -22.69
N ASP A 234 8.14 12.70 -23.23
CA ASP A 234 8.53 14.06 -23.67
C ASP A 234 8.84 14.92 -22.44
N ASN A 235 8.00 14.87 -21.43
CA ASN A 235 8.22 15.56 -20.17
C ASN A 235 9.40 14.93 -19.37
N VAL A 236 9.58 13.61 -19.41
CA VAL A 236 10.77 12.95 -18.82
C VAL A 236 12.07 13.52 -19.41
N ASN A 237 12.12 13.75 -20.73
CA ASN A 237 13.30 14.34 -21.37
C ASN A 237 13.60 15.77 -20.90
N MET A 238 12.61 16.48 -20.35
CA MET A 238 12.81 17.82 -19.79
C MET A 238 13.12 17.80 -18.29
N TYR A 239 12.42 16.97 -17.51
CA TYR A 239 12.39 17.06 -16.05
C TYR A 239 12.97 15.84 -15.33
N GLY A 240 13.17 14.71 -16.02
CA GLY A 240 13.56 13.43 -15.43
C GLY A 240 12.39 12.74 -14.68
N LEU A 241 12.59 11.48 -14.28
CA LEU A 241 11.60 10.71 -13.52
C LEU A 241 11.44 11.15 -12.06
N THR A 242 12.45 11.82 -11.49
CA THR A 242 12.39 12.43 -10.15
C THR A 242 11.75 13.82 -10.14
N ASP A 243 10.83 14.06 -11.06
CA ASP A 243 10.09 15.32 -11.21
C ASP A 243 9.35 15.71 -9.92
N MET A 244 9.64 16.92 -9.42
CA MET A 244 9.08 17.48 -8.18
C MET A 244 7.94 18.46 -8.43
N GLN A 245 7.41 18.56 -9.65
CA GLN A 245 6.28 19.42 -9.92
C GLN A 245 5.03 19.02 -9.14
N PRO A 246 4.16 19.97 -8.74
CA PRO A 246 2.88 19.65 -8.11
C PRO A 246 2.03 18.69 -8.96
N TYR A 247 1.31 17.78 -8.31
CA TYR A 247 0.42 16.82 -9.00
C TYR A 247 -0.65 17.49 -9.88
N SER A 248 -1.01 18.77 -9.58
CA SER A 248 -1.94 19.55 -10.39
C SER A 248 -1.41 19.96 -11.76
N ASN A 249 -0.10 19.87 -12.00
CA ASN A 249 0.53 20.24 -13.28
C ASN A 249 0.49 19.10 -14.31
N VAL A 250 -0.63 18.48 -14.50
CA VAL A 250 -0.79 17.24 -15.28
C VAL A 250 -0.15 17.30 -16.67
N GLN A 251 -0.21 18.46 -17.35
CA GLN A 251 0.32 18.62 -18.70
C GLN A 251 1.85 18.61 -18.80
N THR A 252 2.54 18.95 -17.71
CA THR A 252 4.00 19.12 -17.71
C THR A 252 4.72 18.11 -16.81
N ARG A 253 3.99 17.32 -16.04
CA ARG A 253 4.61 16.29 -15.21
C ARG A 253 5.21 15.18 -16.05
N ALA A 254 6.34 14.64 -15.60
CA ALA A 254 6.99 13.49 -16.21
C ALA A 254 6.17 12.18 -16.07
N TRP A 255 5.33 12.10 -15.07
CA TRP A 255 4.43 10.96 -14.84
C TRP A 255 3.22 11.40 -14.00
N THR A 256 2.13 10.66 -14.15
CA THR A 256 0.88 10.87 -13.40
C THR A 256 0.28 9.53 -13.02
N PHE A 257 -0.33 9.47 -11.83
CA PHE A 257 -1.14 8.30 -11.47
C PHE A 257 -2.38 8.22 -12.35
N ARG A 258 -2.81 7.02 -12.66
CA ARG A 258 -3.95 6.75 -13.51
C ARG A 258 -4.81 5.61 -12.94
N SER A 259 -6.06 5.60 -13.29
CA SER A 259 -6.92 4.44 -13.08
C SER A 259 -6.36 3.22 -13.84
N VAL A 260 -6.54 2.03 -13.27
CA VAL A 260 -6.05 0.77 -13.85
C VAL A 260 -6.49 0.63 -15.32
N GLY A 261 -5.51 0.41 -16.20
CA GLY A 261 -5.71 0.28 -17.65
C GLY A 261 -5.59 1.58 -18.45
N TYR A 262 -5.30 2.72 -17.78
CA TYR A 262 -5.11 4.01 -18.43
C TYR A 262 -3.65 4.48 -18.45
N GLY A 263 -2.76 3.81 -17.77
CA GLY A 263 -1.31 3.96 -17.88
C GLY A 263 -0.69 2.79 -18.66
N HIS A 264 -1.10 1.58 -18.33
CA HIS A 264 -0.60 0.33 -18.90
C HIS A 264 -1.76 -0.52 -19.45
N SER A 265 -1.47 -1.33 -20.46
CA SER A 265 -2.47 -2.13 -21.17
C SER A 265 -3.04 -3.28 -20.33
N ALA A 266 -4.18 -3.82 -20.74
CA ALA A 266 -4.75 -5.04 -20.16
C ALA A 266 -3.78 -6.23 -20.22
N GLN A 267 -2.90 -6.31 -21.22
CA GLN A 267 -1.88 -7.36 -21.30
C GLN A 267 -0.83 -7.21 -20.19
N GLU A 268 -0.40 -6.00 -19.88
CA GLU A 268 0.56 -5.74 -18.80
C GLU A 268 -0.05 -6.06 -17.45
N TRP A 269 -1.30 -5.69 -17.22
CA TRP A 269 -2.05 -6.08 -16.02
C TRP A 269 -2.26 -7.60 -15.92
N SER A 270 -2.56 -8.29 -17.03
CA SER A 270 -2.63 -9.76 -17.07
C SER A 270 -1.30 -10.40 -16.70
N ASN A 271 -0.18 -9.83 -17.12
CA ASN A 271 1.15 -10.31 -16.75
C ASN A 271 1.43 -10.14 -15.24
N ILE A 272 1.02 -9.00 -14.65
CA ILE A 272 1.10 -8.74 -13.22
C ILE A 272 0.28 -9.77 -12.44
N ILE A 273 -1.01 -9.95 -12.80
CA ILE A 273 -1.91 -10.92 -12.16
C ILE A 273 -1.38 -12.35 -12.24
N SER A 274 -0.85 -12.73 -13.42
CA SER A 274 -0.24 -14.04 -13.64
C SER A 274 1.02 -14.23 -12.80
N ALA A 275 1.85 -13.20 -12.67
CA ALA A 275 3.04 -13.24 -11.82
C ALA A 275 2.67 -13.36 -10.33
N LEU A 276 1.71 -12.58 -9.84
CA LEU A 276 1.20 -12.69 -8.47
C LEU A 276 0.77 -14.14 -8.16
N ARG A 277 -0.05 -14.73 -9.03
CA ARG A 277 -0.51 -16.12 -8.89
C ARG A 277 0.65 -17.12 -8.92
N THR A 278 1.57 -16.98 -9.85
CA THR A 278 2.71 -17.88 -10.05
C THR A 278 3.65 -17.89 -8.83
N TYR A 279 3.82 -16.72 -8.21
CA TYR A 279 4.72 -16.55 -7.07
C TYR A 279 4.02 -16.53 -5.71
N GLY A 280 2.84 -17.16 -5.64
CA GLY A 280 2.17 -17.55 -4.38
C GLY A 280 1.23 -16.50 -3.78
N TYR A 281 1.03 -15.36 -4.42
CA TYR A 281 0.04 -14.39 -3.95
C TYR A 281 -1.35 -14.75 -4.48
N ASP A 282 -2.25 -15.10 -3.58
CA ASP A 282 -3.66 -15.42 -3.88
C ASP A 282 -4.61 -14.72 -2.89
N TYR A 283 -4.41 -13.43 -2.71
CA TYR A 283 -5.17 -12.66 -1.74
C TYR A 283 -6.03 -11.58 -2.43
N VAL A 284 -5.94 -10.34 -2.04
CA VAL A 284 -6.76 -9.24 -2.55
C VAL A 284 -5.95 -8.34 -3.46
N VAL A 285 -6.53 -7.95 -4.59
CA VAL A 285 -6.07 -6.89 -5.48
C VAL A 285 -6.95 -5.68 -5.18
N SER A 286 -6.43 -4.74 -4.39
CA SER A 286 -7.16 -3.60 -3.82
C SER A 286 -7.02 -2.38 -4.71
N ILE A 287 -8.11 -1.89 -5.27
CA ILE A 287 -8.10 -0.67 -6.08
C ILE A 287 -7.75 0.53 -5.21
N GLU A 288 -6.77 1.29 -5.66
CA GLU A 288 -6.48 2.64 -5.21
C GLU A 288 -6.58 3.60 -6.39
N HIS A 289 -7.10 4.81 -6.18
CA HIS A 289 -7.35 5.76 -7.26
C HIS A 289 -6.85 7.15 -6.89
N GLU A 290 -5.95 7.68 -7.73
CA GLU A 290 -5.39 9.03 -7.64
C GLU A 290 -5.26 9.65 -9.04
N ASP A 291 -6.20 9.32 -9.94
CA ASP A 291 -6.18 9.80 -11.33
C ASP A 291 -6.67 11.25 -11.42
N PRO A 292 -5.82 12.21 -11.82
CA PRO A 292 -6.23 13.61 -11.92
C PRO A 292 -7.15 13.91 -13.11
N LEU A 293 -7.35 12.95 -14.01
CA LEU A 293 -8.17 13.12 -15.22
C LEU A 293 -9.56 12.49 -15.10
N MET A 294 -9.84 11.77 -14.01
CA MET A 294 -11.12 11.10 -13.78
C MET A 294 -11.70 11.48 -12.43
N SER A 295 -13.02 11.54 -12.33
CA SER A 295 -13.67 11.55 -11.03
C SER A 295 -13.44 10.24 -10.29
N VAL A 296 -13.59 10.25 -8.96
CA VAL A 296 -13.44 9.03 -8.15
C VAL A 296 -14.37 7.92 -8.65
N ASP A 297 -15.64 8.25 -8.93
CA ASP A 297 -16.61 7.26 -9.41
C ASP A 297 -16.24 6.70 -10.78
N GLU A 298 -15.87 7.55 -11.75
CA GLU A 298 -15.48 7.13 -13.09
C GLU A 298 -14.22 6.26 -13.04
N GLY A 299 -13.19 6.71 -12.33
CA GLY A 299 -11.94 5.97 -12.21
C GLY A 299 -12.09 4.65 -11.45
N PHE A 300 -12.90 4.62 -10.40
CA PHE A 300 -13.21 3.38 -9.67
C PHE A 300 -13.96 2.37 -10.58
N GLN A 301 -15.00 2.79 -11.29
CA GLN A 301 -15.74 1.90 -12.19
C GLN A 301 -14.87 1.40 -13.34
N ALA A 302 -14.01 2.25 -13.90
CA ALA A 302 -13.05 1.87 -14.93
C ALA A 302 -12.05 0.82 -14.41
N ALA A 303 -11.48 1.03 -13.22
CA ALA A 303 -10.56 0.09 -12.58
C ALA A 303 -11.25 -1.27 -12.29
N VAL A 304 -12.49 -1.25 -11.78
CA VAL A 304 -13.29 -2.47 -11.56
C VAL A 304 -13.50 -3.23 -12.87
N GLY A 305 -13.87 -2.55 -13.95
CA GLY A 305 -14.06 -3.16 -15.27
C GLY A 305 -12.78 -3.84 -15.78
N ASN A 306 -11.69 -3.09 -15.83
CA ASN A 306 -10.39 -3.58 -16.32
C ASN A 306 -9.83 -4.73 -15.47
N LEU A 307 -9.95 -4.67 -14.14
CA LEU A 307 -9.47 -5.74 -13.27
C LEU A 307 -10.34 -7.00 -13.36
N LYS A 308 -11.65 -6.88 -13.55
CA LYS A 308 -12.52 -8.05 -13.75
C LYS A 308 -12.13 -8.88 -14.98
N ASP A 309 -11.63 -8.24 -16.02
CA ASP A 309 -11.22 -8.89 -17.26
C ASP A 309 -9.90 -9.67 -17.14
N VAL A 310 -9.02 -9.27 -16.21
CA VAL A 310 -7.69 -9.85 -16.06
C VAL A 310 -7.50 -10.69 -14.80
N LEU A 311 -8.39 -10.55 -13.81
CA LEU A 311 -8.22 -11.18 -12.50
C LEU A 311 -8.43 -12.70 -12.55
N ILE A 312 -7.45 -13.47 -12.06
CA ILE A 312 -7.57 -14.92 -11.91
C ILE A 312 -8.25 -15.21 -10.56
N ARG A 313 -9.53 -15.59 -10.59
CA ARG A 313 -10.36 -15.79 -9.38
C ARG A 313 -10.27 -17.21 -8.83
N ASP A 314 -10.41 -18.19 -9.72
CA ASP A 314 -10.46 -19.58 -9.33
C ASP A 314 -9.06 -20.16 -9.08
N ARG A 315 -8.99 -21.17 -8.21
CA ARG A 315 -7.77 -21.93 -8.05
C ARG A 315 -7.56 -22.84 -9.26
N PRO A 316 -6.29 -23.03 -9.71
CA PRO A 316 -6.01 -23.93 -10.80
C PRO A 316 -6.45 -25.36 -10.39
N VAL A 317 -7.01 -26.08 -11.34
CA VAL A 317 -7.26 -27.52 -11.22
C VAL A 317 -6.00 -28.32 -11.51
N ASP A 318 -5.99 -29.61 -11.18
CA ASP A 318 -4.90 -30.51 -11.53
C ASP A 318 -4.62 -30.48 -13.03
N MET A 319 -3.35 -30.49 -13.39
CA MET A 319 -2.91 -30.52 -14.79
C MET A 319 -3.14 -31.90 -15.39
N TRP A 320 -4.39 -32.19 -15.79
CA TRP A 320 -4.78 -33.46 -16.37
C TRP A 320 -4.07 -33.82 -17.69
N TRP A 321 -3.38 -32.86 -18.28
CA TRP A 321 -2.61 -33.01 -19.53
C TRP A 321 -1.11 -33.22 -19.29
N ALA A 322 -0.58 -33.18 -18.05
CA ALA A 322 0.84 -33.29 -17.71
C ALA A 322 1.19 -34.58 -16.99
#